data_7b6c50bfd8ed11ca8994ff26f2c015a5
#
_entry.id   7b6c50bfd8ed11ca8994ff26f2c015a5
#
_cell.length_a   1.000
_cell.length_b   1.000
_cell.length_c   1.000
_cell.angle_alpha   90.00
_cell.angle_beta   90.00
_cell.angle_gamma   90.00
#
_symmetry.space_group_name_H-M   'P 1'
#
loop_
_entity.id
_entity.type
_entity.pdbx_description
1 polymer ?
#
loop_
_entity_poly.entity_id
_entity_poly.type
_entity_poly.pdbx_seq_one_letter_code
_entity_poly.pdbx_strand_id
1 'polypeptide(L)'
;MQIFGRYRTAGRCDPKVAIDFGRHGVSCDRRRPILRRLAVLAFAALSACSPAELAGKVSRRAAESVVQPVVNINMPAGVANEATVCILDAGSPAEVDALARDVGVEAGSSTKARIRELALRPAAQACFAARGVPPLQG
;
A
#
# COMPACT_ATOMS: atom_id res chain seq x y z
N MET A 1 -23.50 -2.34 -25.57
CA MET A 1 -22.97 -3.49 -26.32
C MET A 1 -22.25 -4.36 -25.30
N GLN A 2 -22.94 -5.38 -24.78
CA GLN A 2 -22.51 -6.23 -23.66
C GLN A 2 -21.88 -7.49 -24.23
N ILE A 3 -20.65 -7.84 -23.79
CA ILE A 3 -20.12 -9.19 -24.00
C ILE A 3 -19.52 -9.64 -22.65
N PHE A 4 -20.38 -10.20 -21.80
CA PHE A 4 -19.97 -10.99 -20.65
C PHE A 4 -19.82 -12.45 -21.10
N GLY A 5 -18.59 -12.87 -21.41
CA GLY A 5 -18.24 -14.26 -21.65
C GLY A 5 -18.21 -15.05 -20.33
N ARG A 6 -19.22 -15.91 -20.12
CA ARG A 6 -19.24 -16.90 -19.02
C ARG A 6 -18.22 -17.99 -19.32
N TYR A 7 -17.10 -18.01 -18.64
CA TYR A 7 -16.25 -19.21 -18.60
C TYR A 7 -16.69 -20.12 -17.45
N ARG A 8 -17.61 -21.03 -17.80
CA ARG A 8 -17.95 -22.20 -16.97
C ARG A 8 -17.23 -23.38 -17.57
N THR A 9 -16.02 -23.72 -17.10
CA THR A 9 -15.37 -24.97 -17.44
C THR A 9 -15.27 -25.83 -16.18
N ALA A 10 -16.30 -26.69 -16.01
CA ALA A 10 -16.17 -27.87 -15.19
C ALA A 10 -15.15 -28.78 -15.89
N GLY A 11 -13.96 -28.89 -15.31
CA GLY A 11 -12.90 -29.77 -15.81
C GLY A 11 -13.28 -31.24 -15.67
N ARG A 12 -13.93 -31.78 -16.72
CA ARG A 12 -14.06 -33.22 -16.93
C ARG A 12 -12.80 -33.64 -17.65
N CYS A 13 -11.93 -34.44 -17.01
CA CYS A 13 -10.78 -35.05 -17.65
C CYS A 13 -11.27 -36.00 -18.78
N ASP A 14 -11.19 -35.52 -20.02
CA ASP A 14 -11.50 -36.30 -21.20
C ASP A 14 -10.23 -37.06 -21.64
N PRO A 15 -10.23 -38.40 -21.67
CA PRO A 15 -9.03 -39.17 -21.92
C PRO A 15 -8.59 -39.23 -23.40
N LYS A 16 -9.23 -38.45 -24.29
CA LYS A 16 -9.00 -38.55 -25.74
C LYS A 16 -8.25 -37.39 -26.37
N VAL A 17 -7.82 -36.39 -25.59
CA VAL A 17 -6.97 -35.31 -26.13
C VAL A 17 -5.55 -35.47 -25.59
N ALA A 18 -4.86 -36.49 -26.13
CA ALA A 18 -3.41 -36.58 -26.03
C ALA A 18 -2.80 -35.73 -27.14
N ILE A 19 -2.65 -34.44 -26.89
CA ILE A 19 -1.77 -33.58 -27.70
C ILE A 19 -0.42 -33.56 -26.97
N ASP A 20 0.53 -34.15 -27.62
CA ASP A 20 1.94 -34.26 -27.32
C ASP A 20 2.57 -32.87 -27.08
N PHE A 21 2.62 -32.46 -25.83
CA PHE A 21 3.40 -31.31 -25.39
C PHE A 21 4.46 -31.80 -24.41
N GLY A 22 5.68 -31.79 -24.88
CA GLY A 22 6.85 -32.39 -24.32
C GLY A 22 7.04 -32.19 -22.81
N ARG A 23 7.22 -33.32 -22.14
CA ARG A 23 8.14 -33.59 -21.03
C ARG A 23 8.00 -32.80 -19.72
N HIS A 24 6.79 -32.52 -19.26
CA HIS A 24 6.53 -32.35 -17.83
C HIS A 24 5.34 -33.21 -17.44
N GLY A 25 5.63 -34.44 -17.07
CA GLY A 25 4.64 -35.41 -16.61
C GLY A 25 3.93 -34.86 -15.35
N VAL A 26 2.70 -34.42 -15.54
CA VAL A 26 1.76 -34.23 -14.42
C VAL A 26 1.29 -35.63 -14.04
N SER A 27 2.09 -36.32 -13.21
CA SER A 27 1.68 -37.57 -12.58
C SER A 27 0.49 -37.27 -11.67
N CYS A 28 -0.70 -37.76 -12.07
CA CYS A 28 -1.83 -37.90 -11.16
C CYS A 28 -1.50 -38.99 -10.13
N ASP A 29 -0.61 -38.69 -9.19
CA ASP A 29 -0.28 -39.56 -8.10
C ASP A 29 -1.40 -39.54 -7.04
N ARG A 30 -2.25 -40.59 -7.12
CA ARG A 30 -3.40 -40.80 -6.21
C ARG A 30 -2.98 -41.09 -4.76
N ARG A 31 -1.71 -41.04 -4.39
CA ARG A 31 -1.20 -41.53 -3.10
C ARG A 31 -0.74 -40.51 -2.08
N ARG A 32 -0.93 -39.21 -2.29
CA ARG A 32 -0.48 -38.21 -1.28
C ARG A 32 -1.54 -37.19 -0.92
N PRO A 33 -2.64 -37.55 -0.21
CA PRO A 33 -3.63 -36.60 0.28
C PRO A 33 -3.04 -35.63 1.33
N ILE A 34 -1.94 -36.05 2.01
CA ILE A 34 -1.28 -35.24 3.03
C ILE A 34 -0.48 -34.08 2.41
N LEU A 35 0.27 -34.32 1.33
CA LEU A 35 1.01 -33.24 0.64
C LEU A 35 0.07 -32.18 0.05
N ARG A 36 -1.08 -32.62 -0.45
CA ARG A 36 -2.09 -31.69 -1.03
C ARG A 36 -2.73 -30.81 0.04
N ARG A 37 -2.95 -31.35 1.25
CA ARG A 37 -3.43 -30.57 2.41
C ARG A 37 -2.40 -29.58 2.92
N LEU A 38 -1.11 -29.97 2.94
CA LEU A 38 0.00 -29.07 3.30
C LEU A 38 0.22 -27.96 2.28
N ALA A 39 0.07 -28.24 0.98
CA ALA A 39 0.16 -27.23 -0.06
C ALA A 39 -0.99 -26.21 0.01
N VAL A 40 -2.21 -26.65 0.30
CA VAL A 40 -3.37 -25.74 0.48
C VAL A 40 -3.21 -24.87 1.72
N LEU A 41 -2.68 -25.43 2.82
CA LEU A 41 -2.39 -24.64 4.04
C LEU A 41 -1.25 -23.65 3.83
N ALA A 42 -0.23 -23.97 3.05
CA ALA A 42 0.85 -23.06 2.70
C ALA A 42 0.36 -21.90 1.82
N PHE A 43 -0.56 -22.14 0.88
CA PHE A 43 -1.17 -21.07 0.08
C PHE A 43 -2.09 -20.14 0.90
N ALA A 44 -2.79 -20.67 1.91
CA ALA A 44 -3.62 -19.85 2.80
C ALA A 44 -2.79 -18.91 3.69
N ALA A 45 -1.56 -19.28 4.04
CA ALA A 45 -0.68 -18.44 4.84
C ALA A 45 -0.10 -17.24 4.08
N LEU A 46 0.00 -17.29 2.74
CA LEU A 46 0.49 -16.17 1.93
C LEU A 46 -0.59 -15.09 1.67
N SER A 47 -1.85 -15.35 2.01
CA SER A 47 -2.97 -14.41 1.83
C SER A 47 -3.11 -13.41 3.00
N ALA A 48 -2.19 -13.42 3.97
CA ALA A 48 -2.30 -12.61 5.19
C ALA A 48 -1.99 -11.11 5.01
N CYS A 49 -1.51 -10.67 3.84
CA CYS A 49 -1.42 -9.24 3.55
C CYS A 49 -2.81 -8.73 3.13
N SER A 50 -3.51 -8.06 4.04
CA SER A 50 -4.77 -7.39 3.72
C SER A 50 -4.54 -6.37 2.59
N PRO A 51 -5.34 -6.38 1.51
CA PRO A 51 -5.25 -5.37 0.46
C PRO A 51 -5.43 -3.94 0.99
N ALA A 52 -6.16 -3.78 2.09
CA ALA A 52 -6.32 -2.49 2.76
C ALA A 52 -5.02 -1.96 3.38
N GLU A 53 -4.18 -2.84 3.96
CA GLU A 53 -2.86 -2.44 4.48
C GLU A 53 -1.90 -2.02 3.37
N LEU A 54 -1.94 -2.71 2.24
CA LEU A 54 -1.14 -2.33 1.07
C LEU A 54 -1.59 -0.99 0.51
N ALA A 55 -2.90 -0.75 0.38
CA ALA A 55 -3.45 0.52 -0.06
C ALA A 55 -3.03 1.65 0.87
N GLY A 56 -3.14 1.48 2.20
CA GLY A 56 -2.69 2.47 3.17
C GLY A 56 -1.19 2.79 3.09
N LYS A 57 -0.34 1.80 2.86
CA LYS A 57 1.10 2.03 2.65
C LYS A 57 1.39 2.83 1.37
N VAL A 58 0.66 2.55 0.30
CA VAL A 58 0.80 3.29 -0.97
C VAL A 58 0.34 4.74 -0.81
N SER A 59 -0.83 4.97 -0.22
CA SER A 59 -1.33 6.32 0.08
C SER A 59 -0.36 7.11 0.95
N ARG A 60 0.20 6.48 1.97
CA ARG A 60 1.20 7.11 2.84
C ARG A 60 2.44 7.54 2.06
N ARG A 61 3.00 6.67 1.21
CA ARG A 61 4.15 7.00 0.36
C ARG A 61 3.84 8.13 -0.62
N ALA A 62 2.65 8.13 -1.17
CA ALA A 62 2.18 9.19 -2.03
C ALA A 62 2.07 10.53 -1.25
N ALA A 63 1.48 10.54 -0.05
CA ALA A 63 1.40 11.72 0.80
C ALA A 63 2.80 12.22 1.25
N GLU A 64 3.75 11.33 1.55
CA GLU A 64 5.14 11.69 1.85
C GLU A 64 5.76 12.53 0.73
N SER A 65 5.55 12.13 -0.54
CA SER A 65 6.08 12.86 -1.70
C SER A 65 5.46 14.24 -1.90
N VAL A 66 4.27 14.50 -1.35
CA VAL A 66 3.61 15.82 -1.37
C VAL A 66 4.05 16.69 -0.20
N VAL A 67 4.13 16.11 1.00
CA VAL A 67 4.43 16.85 2.24
C VAL A 67 5.91 17.23 2.33
N GLN A 68 6.80 16.29 1.99
CA GLN A 68 8.24 16.47 2.14
C GLN A 68 8.81 17.72 1.42
N PRO A 69 8.48 18.01 0.14
CA PRO A 69 8.98 19.23 -0.52
C PRO A 69 8.47 20.50 0.12
N VAL A 70 7.23 20.53 0.64
CA VAL A 70 6.66 21.69 1.32
C VAL A 70 7.40 21.98 2.64
N VAL A 71 7.69 20.94 3.41
CA VAL A 71 8.41 21.05 4.69
C VAL A 71 9.88 21.40 4.46
N ASN A 72 10.50 20.85 3.41
CA ASN A 72 11.91 21.06 3.08
C ASN A 72 12.25 22.50 2.66
N ILE A 73 11.26 23.33 2.33
CA ILE A 73 11.48 24.76 2.03
C ILE A 73 12.06 25.49 3.25
N ASN A 74 11.67 25.09 4.46
CA ASN A 74 11.96 25.81 5.70
C ASN A 74 12.96 25.11 6.61
N MET A 75 13.41 23.88 6.27
CA MET A 75 14.33 23.11 7.11
C MET A 75 15.22 22.16 6.30
N PRO A 76 16.37 21.74 6.83
CA PRO A 76 17.27 20.77 6.17
C PRO A 76 16.57 19.44 5.89
N ALA A 77 16.95 18.77 4.78
CA ALA A 77 16.29 17.57 4.28
C ALA A 77 16.16 16.43 5.33
N GLY A 78 17.15 16.23 6.18
CA GLY A 78 17.06 15.21 7.23
C GLY A 78 15.97 15.52 8.26
N VAL A 79 15.90 16.78 8.70
CA VAL A 79 14.87 17.25 9.64
C VAL A 79 13.49 17.27 9.00
N ALA A 80 13.41 17.67 7.72
CA ALA A 80 12.17 17.67 6.95
C ALA A 80 11.58 16.24 6.81
N ASN A 81 12.43 15.24 6.66
CA ASN A 81 11.97 13.85 6.60
C ASN A 81 11.32 13.42 7.92
N GLU A 82 11.96 13.69 9.06
CA GLU A 82 11.39 13.39 10.38
C GLU A 82 10.09 14.17 10.64
N ALA A 83 10.07 15.46 10.26
CA ALA A 83 8.86 16.28 10.36
C ALA A 83 7.71 15.72 9.51
N THR A 84 7.99 15.27 8.28
CA THR A 84 6.99 14.66 7.39
C THR A 84 6.37 13.43 8.03
N VAL A 85 7.18 12.55 8.62
CA VAL A 85 6.67 11.35 9.33
C VAL A 85 5.73 11.77 10.46
N CYS A 86 6.13 12.74 11.30
CA CYS A 86 5.31 13.21 12.42
C CYS A 86 3.98 13.84 11.97
N ILE A 87 3.99 14.60 10.87
CA ILE A 87 2.79 15.23 10.31
C ILE A 87 1.80 14.17 9.81
N LEU A 88 2.31 13.16 9.10
CA LEU A 88 1.46 12.07 8.58
C LEU A 88 0.96 11.14 9.68
N ASP A 89 1.73 10.93 10.75
CA ASP A 89 1.30 10.14 11.92
C ASP A 89 0.20 10.86 12.72
N ALA A 90 0.16 12.19 12.69
CA ALA A 90 -0.88 12.98 13.31
C ALA A 90 -2.17 13.08 12.47
N GLY A 91 -2.10 12.68 11.19
CA GLY A 91 -3.23 12.66 10.27
C GLY A 91 -4.06 11.37 10.40
N SER A 92 -5.37 11.48 10.19
CA SER A 92 -6.23 10.33 9.99
C SER A 92 -5.96 9.68 8.60
N PRO A 93 -6.30 8.39 8.40
CA PRO A 93 -6.16 7.74 7.09
C PRO A 93 -6.81 8.53 5.95
N ALA A 94 -7.99 9.10 6.18
CA ALA A 94 -8.71 9.88 5.18
C ALA A 94 -7.99 11.19 4.80
N GLU A 95 -7.30 11.83 5.76
CA GLU A 95 -6.50 13.03 5.51
C GLU A 95 -5.22 12.71 4.75
N VAL A 96 -4.57 11.60 5.09
CA VAL A 96 -3.41 11.08 4.35
C VAL A 96 -3.80 10.73 2.91
N ASP A 97 -4.94 10.07 2.69
CA ASP A 97 -5.46 9.78 1.36
C ASP A 97 -5.80 11.07 0.58
N ALA A 98 -6.28 12.09 1.27
CA ALA A 98 -6.56 13.39 0.63
C ALA A 98 -5.27 14.08 0.18
N LEU A 99 -4.19 14.02 0.96
CA LEU A 99 -2.88 14.53 0.56
C LEU A 99 -2.27 13.70 -0.59
N ALA A 100 -2.45 12.38 -0.56
CA ALA A 100 -1.98 11.48 -1.59
C ALA A 100 -2.58 11.76 -2.99
N ARG A 101 -3.77 12.38 -3.06
CA ARG A 101 -4.40 12.76 -4.35
C ARG A 101 -3.71 13.91 -5.04
N ASP A 102 -2.94 14.71 -4.30
CA ASP A 102 -2.21 15.86 -4.84
C ASP A 102 -0.82 15.48 -5.40
N VAL A 103 -0.53 14.17 -5.48
CA VAL A 103 0.73 13.65 -6.07
C VAL A 103 0.84 14.05 -7.54
N GLY A 104 1.99 14.56 -7.90
CA GLY A 104 2.29 14.96 -9.29
C GLY A 104 1.83 16.37 -9.66
N VAL A 105 1.19 17.10 -8.73
CA VAL A 105 0.88 18.51 -8.87
C VAL A 105 1.64 19.33 -7.83
N GLU A 106 1.93 20.58 -8.14
CA GLU A 106 2.53 21.49 -7.16
C GLU A 106 1.52 21.73 -6.01
N ALA A 107 2.02 21.64 -4.76
CA ALA A 107 1.18 21.84 -3.58
C ALA A 107 0.56 23.24 -3.57
N GLY A 108 -0.74 23.31 -3.79
CA GLY A 108 -1.50 24.54 -3.76
C GLY A 108 -1.66 25.12 -2.35
N SER A 109 -2.30 26.30 -2.24
CA SER A 109 -2.54 26.93 -0.95
C SER A 109 -3.37 26.08 0.01
N SER A 110 -4.36 25.35 -0.51
CA SER A 110 -5.20 24.42 0.27
C SER A 110 -4.42 23.25 0.83
N THR A 111 -3.53 22.65 0.04
CA THR A 111 -2.65 21.56 0.46
C THR A 111 -1.67 22.05 1.53
N LYS A 112 -1.04 23.21 1.32
CA LYS A 112 -0.14 23.84 2.32
C LYS A 112 -0.87 24.17 3.62
N ALA A 113 -2.10 24.68 3.56
CA ALA A 113 -2.92 24.96 4.74
C ALA A 113 -3.23 23.68 5.52
N ARG A 114 -3.58 22.59 4.83
CA ARG A 114 -3.83 21.27 5.45
C ARG A 114 -2.58 20.69 6.10
N ILE A 115 -1.43 20.76 5.44
CA ILE A 115 -0.15 20.33 6.02
C ILE A 115 0.16 21.12 7.29
N ARG A 116 -0.05 22.45 7.28
CA ARG A 116 0.14 23.31 8.46
C ARG A 116 -0.82 22.93 9.59
N GLU A 117 -2.08 22.70 9.31
CA GLU A 117 -3.07 22.26 10.29
C GLU A 117 -2.64 20.95 10.98
N LEU A 118 -2.22 19.94 10.20
CA LEU A 118 -1.72 18.68 10.74
C LEU A 118 -0.46 18.88 11.58
N ALA A 119 0.45 19.73 11.13
CA ALA A 119 1.71 20.03 11.84
C ALA A 119 1.49 20.73 13.20
N LEU A 120 0.43 21.52 13.33
CA LEU A 120 0.09 22.22 14.57
C LEU A 120 -0.68 21.35 15.58
N ARG A 121 -1.08 20.13 15.22
CA ARG A 121 -1.76 19.22 16.14
C ARG A 121 -0.85 18.83 17.32
N PRO A 122 -1.41 18.69 18.52
CA PRO A 122 -0.62 18.27 19.69
C PRO A 122 0.17 16.99 19.47
N ALA A 123 -0.39 16.02 18.73
CA ALA A 123 0.28 14.77 18.39
C ALA A 123 1.53 14.99 17.52
N ALA A 124 1.45 15.85 16.49
CA ALA A 124 2.60 16.20 15.66
C ALA A 124 3.67 16.95 16.46
N GLN A 125 3.27 17.91 17.29
CA GLN A 125 4.18 18.68 18.13
C GLN A 125 4.92 17.82 19.15
N ALA A 126 4.23 16.85 19.77
CA ALA A 126 4.84 15.89 20.67
C ALA A 126 5.87 14.99 19.93
N CYS A 127 5.53 14.56 18.71
CA CYS A 127 6.44 13.80 17.86
C CYS A 127 7.66 14.65 17.46
N PHE A 128 7.50 15.90 17.11
CA PHE A 128 8.61 16.84 16.80
C PHE A 128 9.56 16.95 17.98
N ALA A 129 9.04 17.18 19.18
CA ALA A 129 9.85 17.26 20.38
C ALA A 129 10.63 15.95 20.64
N ALA A 130 10.01 14.79 20.44
CA ALA A 130 10.65 13.50 20.63
C ALA A 130 11.74 13.20 19.59
N ARG A 131 11.66 13.77 18.39
CA ARG A 131 12.61 13.57 17.28
C ARG A 131 13.60 14.71 17.08
N GLY A 132 13.58 15.71 17.95
CA GLY A 132 14.46 16.88 17.84
C GLY A 132 14.17 17.77 16.65
N VAL A 133 12.94 17.73 16.12
CA VAL A 133 12.47 18.62 15.07
C VAL A 133 12.05 19.95 15.70
N PRO A 134 12.53 21.11 15.22
CA PRO A 134 12.09 22.39 15.74
C PRO A 134 10.58 22.59 15.48
N PRO A 135 9.85 23.22 16.41
CA PRO A 135 8.41 23.47 16.22
C PRO A 135 8.20 24.36 14.99
N LEU A 136 7.25 23.94 14.14
CA LEU A 136 6.84 24.78 13.01
C LEU A 136 6.10 25.99 13.56
N GLN A 137 6.66 27.17 13.32
CA GLN A 137 6.02 28.42 13.66
C GLN A 137 4.88 28.71 12.66
N GLY A 138 3.69 28.98 13.16
CA GLY A 138 2.50 29.29 12.38
C GLY A 138 2.58 30.63 11.66
#